data_09ed1cf6f097a12a539f95573dcb3908
#
_entry.id   09ed1cf6f097a12a539f95573dcb3908
#
_cell.length_a   1.000
_cell.length_b   1.000
_cell.length_c   1.000
_cell.angle_alpha   90.00
_cell.angle_beta   90.00
_cell.angle_gamma   90.00
#
_symmetry.space_group_name_H-M   'P 1'
#
loop_
_entity.id
_entity.type
_entity.pdbx_description
1 polymer ?
#
loop_
_entity_poly.entity_id
_entity_poly.type
_entity_poly.pdbx_seq_one_letter_code
_entity_poly.pdbx_strand_id
1 'polypeptide(L)'
;FHLSLQSGCDATLKRMNRKYTTKEYERGCELLRKYFVHPAITTDVIVGFPGETQEEFEETLSLLEEVRFDSLFTFIFSPRVGTPAAKMDDPVPMEEKKKWFQRLLDTQNRISVEKHKEYIGRILPVLVEEENPADAVNNLNCRTDGWRLVHVPGDVSLLGQRKKVKI
;
A
#
# COMPACT_ATOMS: atom_id res chain seq x y z
N PHE A 1 8.77 -5.65 -0.70
CA PHE A 1 8.17 -6.47 -1.77
C PHE A 1 6.90 -5.79 -2.27
N HIS A 2 6.74 -5.73 -3.58
CA HIS A 2 5.51 -5.24 -4.21
C HIS A 2 4.82 -6.40 -4.92
N LEU A 3 3.62 -6.76 -4.46
CA LEU A 3 2.80 -7.82 -5.03
C LEU A 3 1.47 -7.19 -5.47
N SER A 4 1.20 -7.09 -6.76
CA SER A 4 -0.02 -6.45 -7.28
C SER A 4 -1.26 -7.32 -7.03
N LEU A 5 -2.12 -6.94 -6.10
CA LEU A 5 -3.38 -7.61 -5.75
C LEU A 5 -4.50 -7.26 -6.73
N GLN A 6 -4.72 -5.98 -6.92
CA GLN A 6 -5.75 -5.32 -7.73
C GLN A 6 -7.15 -5.29 -7.07
N SER A 7 -7.64 -6.38 -6.48
CA SER A 7 -8.90 -6.47 -5.73
C SER A 7 -8.81 -7.61 -4.71
N GLY A 8 -9.47 -7.46 -3.59
CA GLY A 8 -9.60 -8.49 -2.55
C GLY A 8 -10.81 -9.41 -2.74
N CYS A 9 -11.46 -9.37 -3.90
CA CYS A 9 -12.59 -10.24 -4.23
C CYS A 9 -12.28 -11.11 -5.46
N ASP A 10 -12.43 -12.43 -5.33
CA ASP A 10 -12.14 -13.38 -6.40
C ASP A 10 -13.02 -13.16 -7.65
N ALA A 11 -14.29 -12.74 -7.47
CA ALA A 11 -15.17 -12.44 -8.59
C ALA A 11 -14.66 -11.23 -9.39
N THR A 12 -14.22 -10.18 -8.71
CA THR A 12 -13.62 -9.01 -9.34
C THR A 12 -12.28 -9.35 -10.00
N LEU A 13 -11.41 -10.12 -9.35
CA LEU A 13 -10.15 -10.60 -9.92
C LEU A 13 -10.39 -11.39 -11.22
N LYS A 14 -11.40 -12.25 -11.24
CA LYS A 14 -11.79 -12.98 -12.44
C LYS A 14 -12.26 -12.06 -13.57
N ARG A 15 -13.05 -11.01 -13.27
CA ARG A 15 -13.45 -9.99 -14.26
C ARG A 15 -12.26 -9.20 -14.78
N MET A 16 -11.25 -8.94 -13.93
CA MET A 16 -9.98 -8.33 -14.31
C MET A 16 -9.05 -9.27 -15.08
N ASN A 17 -9.48 -10.52 -15.35
CA ASN A 17 -8.69 -11.57 -16.00
C ASN A 17 -7.41 -11.94 -15.22
N ARG A 18 -7.42 -11.80 -13.89
CA ARG A 18 -6.34 -12.27 -13.03
C ARG A 18 -6.41 -13.80 -12.87
N LYS A 19 -5.25 -14.45 -12.77
CA LYS A 19 -5.11 -15.92 -12.76
C LYS A 19 -4.76 -16.47 -11.37
N TYR A 20 -4.99 -15.70 -10.34
CA TYR A 20 -4.80 -16.06 -8.95
C TYR A 20 -6.05 -15.72 -8.15
N THR A 21 -6.19 -16.37 -7.01
CA THR A 21 -7.23 -16.11 -6.01
C THR A 21 -6.67 -15.27 -4.86
N THR A 22 -7.56 -14.68 -4.08
CA THR A 22 -7.22 -13.97 -2.84
C THR A 22 -6.46 -14.88 -1.89
N LYS A 23 -6.88 -16.14 -1.73
CA LYS A 23 -6.22 -17.14 -0.88
C LYS A 23 -4.79 -17.47 -1.32
N GLU A 24 -4.54 -17.58 -2.62
CA GLU A 24 -3.19 -17.78 -3.16
C GLU A 24 -2.32 -16.55 -2.92
N TYR A 25 -2.91 -15.36 -3.04
CA TYR A 25 -2.22 -14.10 -2.76
C TYR A 25 -1.84 -13.97 -1.28
N GLU A 26 -2.77 -14.23 -0.36
CA GLU A 26 -2.52 -14.25 1.09
C GLU A 26 -1.40 -15.22 1.45
N ARG A 27 -1.44 -16.42 0.86
CA ARG A 27 -0.38 -17.40 1.03
C ARG A 27 1.00 -16.87 0.60
N GLY A 28 1.05 -16.10 -0.48
CA GLY A 28 2.27 -15.40 -0.90
C GLY A 28 2.78 -14.41 0.16
N CYS A 29 1.88 -13.62 0.74
CA CYS A 29 2.20 -12.67 1.81
C CYS A 29 2.70 -13.38 3.09
N GLU A 30 2.05 -14.49 3.47
CA GLU A 30 2.49 -15.33 4.61
C GLU A 30 3.89 -15.89 4.39
N LEU A 31 4.19 -16.39 3.19
CA LEU A 31 5.53 -16.90 2.86
C LEU A 31 6.60 -15.82 2.98
N LEU A 32 6.32 -14.59 2.51
CA LEU A 32 7.24 -13.48 2.69
C LEU A 32 7.49 -13.20 4.17
N ARG A 33 6.45 -13.17 5.00
CA ARG A 33 6.57 -12.96 6.45
C ARG A 33 7.27 -14.10 7.17
N LYS A 34 7.17 -15.31 6.64
CA LYS A 34 7.87 -16.48 7.19
C LYS A 34 9.36 -16.47 6.93
N TYR A 35 9.79 -16.05 5.73
CA TYR A 35 11.18 -16.17 5.31
C TYR A 35 11.98 -14.86 5.44
N PHE A 36 11.33 -13.72 5.60
CA PHE A 36 12.00 -12.43 5.74
C PHE A 36 11.66 -11.77 7.07
N VAL A 37 12.64 -11.15 7.68
CA VAL A 37 12.48 -10.43 8.95
C VAL A 37 11.83 -9.06 8.67
N HIS A 38 10.60 -8.87 9.16
CA HIS A 38 9.83 -7.63 9.00
C HIS A 38 9.75 -7.12 7.54
N PRO A 39 9.33 -7.96 6.57
CA PRO A 39 9.24 -7.53 5.18
C PRO A 39 8.19 -6.43 5.03
N ALA A 40 8.52 -5.35 4.35
CA ALA A 40 7.52 -4.41 3.88
C ALA A 40 6.81 -5.01 2.66
N ILE A 41 5.47 -5.11 2.72
CA ILE A 41 4.63 -5.62 1.63
C ILE A 41 3.74 -4.48 1.16
N THR A 42 3.86 -4.14 -0.12
CA THR A 42 3.04 -3.12 -0.78
C THR A 42 2.24 -3.75 -1.91
N THR A 43 1.13 -3.12 -2.30
CA THR A 43 0.28 -3.62 -3.37
C THR A 43 -0.44 -2.50 -4.12
N ASP A 44 -1.02 -2.84 -5.28
CA ASP A 44 -1.97 -2.00 -6.01
C ASP A 44 -3.39 -2.46 -5.71
N VAL A 45 -4.33 -1.51 -5.58
CA VAL A 45 -5.77 -1.76 -5.49
C VAL A 45 -6.52 -0.81 -6.40
N ILE A 46 -7.42 -1.35 -7.22
CA ILE A 46 -8.31 -0.61 -8.11
C ILE A 46 -9.72 -0.75 -7.56
N VAL A 47 -10.36 0.37 -7.26
CA VAL A 47 -11.74 0.45 -6.77
C VAL A 47 -12.69 0.77 -7.92
N GLY A 48 -13.86 0.18 -7.91
CA GLY A 48 -14.93 0.47 -8.88
C GLY A 48 -14.63 -0.08 -10.27
N PHE A 49 -14.01 -1.28 -10.33
CA PHE A 49 -13.89 -2.00 -11.59
C PHE A 49 -15.30 -2.32 -12.15
N PRO A 50 -15.54 -2.30 -13.48
CA PRO A 50 -16.85 -2.56 -14.05
C PRO A 50 -17.51 -3.81 -13.48
N GLY A 51 -18.74 -3.66 -12.98
CA GLY A 51 -19.50 -4.73 -12.34
C GLY A 51 -19.09 -5.09 -10.91
N GLU A 52 -18.16 -4.34 -10.29
CA GLU A 52 -17.87 -4.52 -8.86
C GLU A 52 -19.06 -4.06 -8.03
N THR A 53 -19.50 -4.91 -7.08
CA THR A 53 -20.58 -4.56 -6.14
C THR A 53 -20.01 -4.02 -4.83
N GLN A 54 -20.88 -3.46 -3.99
CA GLN A 54 -20.46 -3.00 -2.66
C GLN A 54 -19.96 -4.17 -1.82
N GLU A 55 -20.61 -5.33 -1.88
CA GLU A 55 -20.20 -6.52 -1.14
C GLU A 55 -18.81 -6.98 -1.56
N GLU A 56 -18.50 -6.98 -2.85
CA GLU A 56 -17.18 -7.32 -3.38
C GLU A 56 -16.10 -6.30 -2.96
N PHE A 57 -16.48 -5.03 -2.85
CA PHE A 57 -15.59 -4.02 -2.28
C PHE A 57 -15.35 -4.23 -0.78
N GLU A 58 -16.37 -4.66 0.00
CA GLU A 58 -16.18 -5.02 1.42
C GLU A 58 -15.21 -6.20 1.61
N GLU A 59 -15.23 -7.18 0.70
CA GLU A 59 -14.22 -8.26 0.70
C GLU A 59 -12.80 -7.69 0.52
N THR A 60 -12.64 -6.69 -0.34
CA THR A 60 -11.35 -6.01 -0.52
C THR A 60 -10.90 -5.32 0.78
N LEU A 61 -11.79 -4.62 1.49
CA LEU A 61 -11.46 -4.02 2.78
C LEU A 61 -11.08 -5.08 3.83
N SER A 62 -11.81 -6.19 3.87
CA SER A 62 -11.55 -7.30 4.79
C SER A 62 -10.15 -7.88 4.57
N LEU A 63 -9.77 -8.09 3.32
CA LEU A 63 -8.44 -8.59 2.98
C LEU A 63 -7.32 -7.60 3.37
N LEU A 64 -7.55 -6.29 3.26
CA LEU A 64 -6.60 -5.28 3.74
C LEU A 64 -6.36 -5.40 5.25
N GLU A 65 -7.45 -5.63 6.03
CA GLU A 65 -7.37 -5.82 7.48
C GLU A 65 -6.58 -7.08 7.86
N GLU A 66 -6.75 -8.15 7.08
CA GLU A 66 -6.07 -9.43 7.31
C GLU A 66 -4.60 -9.37 6.91
N VAL A 67 -4.31 -8.88 5.71
CA VAL A 67 -2.93 -8.83 5.20
C VAL A 67 -2.13 -7.70 5.84
N ARG A 68 -2.76 -6.56 6.17
CA ARG A 68 -2.09 -5.39 6.80
C ARG A 68 -0.87 -4.94 5.99
N PHE A 69 -1.11 -4.37 4.83
CA PHE A 69 -0.07 -3.85 3.95
C PHE A 69 0.70 -2.69 4.58
N ASP A 70 1.97 -2.54 4.19
CA ASP A 70 2.79 -1.40 4.61
C ASP A 70 2.42 -0.12 3.85
N SER A 71 2.02 -0.25 2.58
CA SER A 71 1.51 0.83 1.75
C SER A 71 0.69 0.28 0.59
N LEU A 72 -0.26 1.08 0.10
CA LEU A 72 -1.04 0.80 -1.10
C LEU A 72 -0.81 1.87 -2.16
N PHE A 73 -0.80 1.45 -3.43
CA PHE A 73 -1.05 2.30 -4.57
C PHE A 73 -2.52 2.11 -4.97
N THR A 74 -3.32 3.14 -4.82
CA THR A 74 -4.78 3.05 -4.92
C THR A 74 -5.30 3.86 -6.10
N PHE A 75 -6.22 3.28 -6.85
CA PHE A 75 -6.79 3.89 -8.04
C PHE A 75 -8.30 3.68 -8.08
N ILE A 76 -9.04 4.68 -8.57
CA ILE A 76 -10.39 4.46 -9.07
C ILE A 76 -10.28 3.97 -10.50
N PHE A 77 -11.03 2.94 -10.88
CA PHE A 77 -11.03 2.43 -12.25
C PHE A 77 -11.28 3.56 -13.25
N SER A 78 -10.45 3.63 -14.27
CA SER A 78 -10.59 4.53 -15.40
C SER A 78 -10.50 3.73 -16.70
N PRO A 79 -11.52 3.80 -17.57
CA PRO A 79 -11.54 3.05 -18.83
C PRO A 79 -10.41 3.52 -19.75
N ARG A 80 -9.66 2.57 -20.29
CA ARG A 80 -8.61 2.84 -21.28
C ARG A 80 -9.06 2.36 -22.64
N VAL A 81 -9.00 3.23 -23.63
CA VAL A 81 -9.38 2.91 -25.02
C VAL A 81 -8.62 1.68 -25.50
N GLY A 82 -9.33 0.77 -26.16
CA GLY A 82 -8.76 -0.47 -26.71
C GLY A 82 -8.74 -1.66 -25.74
N THR A 83 -9.09 -1.46 -24.45
CA THR A 83 -9.16 -2.57 -23.48
C THR A 83 -10.55 -3.21 -23.45
N PRO A 84 -10.64 -4.54 -23.15
CA PRO A 84 -11.93 -5.18 -22.91
C PRO A 84 -12.73 -4.50 -21.78
N ALA A 85 -12.08 -4.09 -20.71
CA ALA A 85 -12.71 -3.44 -19.56
C ALA A 85 -13.42 -2.11 -19.91
N ALA A 86 -12.92 -1.37 -20.93
CA ALA A 86 -13.56 -0.14 -21.40
C ALA A 86 -14.93 -0.40 -22.10
N LYS A 87 -15.22 -1.65 -22.44
CA LYS A 87 -16.48 -2.06 -23.09
C LYS A 87 -17.45 -2.74 -22.12
N MET A 88 -17.03 -2.96 -20.88
CA MET A 88 -17.88 -3.55 -19.85
C MET A 88 -18.91 -2.53 -19.37
N ASP A 89 -20.09 -3.02 -19.00
CA ASP A 89 -21.08 -2.21 -18.32
C ASP A 89 -20.57 -1.82 -16.93
N ASP A 90 -20.70 -0.54 -16.62
CA ASP A 90 -20.20 0.08 -15.38
C ASP A 90 -21.36 0.82 -14.69
N PRO A 91 -22.24 0.09 -13.98
CA PRO A 91 -23.45 0.65 -13.40
C PRO A 91 -23.19 1.51 -12.16
N VAL A 92 -22.01 1.42 -11.54
CA VAL A 92 -21.70 2.13 -10.29
C VAL A 92 -21.36 3.58 -10.58
N PRO A 93 -22.11 4.54 -10.02
CA PRO A 93 -21.81 5.96 -10.21
C PRO A 93 -20.44 6.36 -9.65
N MET A 94 -19.78 7.32 -10.28
CA MET A 94 -18.48 7.81 -9.84
C MET A 94 -18.48 8.32 -8.39
N GLU A 95 -19.59 8.92 -7.94
CA GLU A 95 -19.72 9.40 -6.55
C GLU A 95 -19.71 8.25 -5.53
N GLU A 96 -20.26 7.09 -5.89
CA GLU A 96 -20.18 5.91 -5.04
C GLU A 96 -18.76 5.32 -5.02
N LYS A 97 -18.12 5.23 -6.17
CA LYS A 97 -16.71 4.82 -6.27
C LYS A 97 -15.77 5.72 -5.45
N LYS A 98 -16.03 7.02 -5.41
CA LYS A 98 -15.26 7.96 -4.56
C LYS A 98 -15.46 7.67 -3.07
N LYS A 99 -16.66 7.31 -2.63
CA LYS A 99 -16.92 6.92 -1.23
C LYS A 99 -16.16 5.64 -0.87
N TRP A 100 -16.21 4.63 -1.73
CA TRP A 100 -15.43 3.40 -1.55
C TRP A 100 -13.94 3.69 -1.50
N PHE A 101 -13.45 4.50 -2.41
CA PHE A 101 -12.04 4.92 -2.45
C PHE A 101 -11.62 5.61 -1.16
N GLN A 102 -12.45 6.52 -0.61
CA GLN A 102 -12.15 7.18 0.65
C GLN A 102 -12.10 6.17 1.81
N ARG A 103 -13.04 5.23 1.87
CA ARG A 103 -13.03 4.16 2.88
C ARG A 103 -11.77 3.28 2.78
N LEU A 104 -11.32 2.97 1.57
CA LEU A 104 -10.07 2.26 1.33
C LEU A 104 -8.88 3.03 1.90
N LEU A 105 -8.80 4.33 1.61
CA LEU A 105 -7.73 5.20 2.13
C LEU A 105 -7.75 5.27 3.66
N ASP A 106 -8.92 5.45 4.27
CA ASP A 106 -9.08 5.54 5.72
C ASP A 106 -8.64 4.24 6.40
N THR A 107 -9.03 3.08 5.84
CA THR A 107 -8.62 1.77 6.33
C THR A 107 -7.10 1.61 6.27
N GLN A 108 -6.49 1.89 5.12
CA GLN A 108 -5.04 1.77 4.98
C GLN A 108 -4.28 2.77 5.86
N ASN A 109 -4.75 4.00 5.98
CA ASN A 109 -4.13 5.00 6.85
C ASN A 109 -4.10 4.54 8.30
N ARG A 110 -5.20 3.97 8.80
CA ARG A 110 -5.25 3.39 10.15
C ARG A 110 -4.24 2.25 10.32
N ILE A 111 -4.20 1.31 9.38
CA ILE A 111 -3.24 0.19 9.39
C ILE A 111 -1.80 0.73 9.37
N SER A 112 -1.52 1.72 8.54
CA SER A 112 -0.18 2.32 8.43
C SER A 112 0.26 2.98 9.75
N VAL A 113 -0.64 3.74 10.42
CA VAL A 113 -0.37 4.36 11.72
C VAL A 113 -0.08 3.29 12.78
N GLU A 114 -0.87 2.22 12.84
CA GLU A 114 -0.67 1.12 13.78
C GLU A 114 0.69 0.43 13.54
N LYS A 115 1.03 0.13 12.29
CA LYS A 115 2.32 -0.46 11.93
C LYS A 115 3.50 0.47 12.24
N HIS A 116 3.36 1.79 12.02
CA HIS A 116 4.41 2.74 12.36
C HIS A 116 4.68 2.79 13.87
N LYS A 117 3.63 2.70 14.71
CA LYS A 117 3.79 2.64 16.17
C LYS A 117 4.66 1.46 16.64
N GLU A 118 4.69 0.35 15.91
CA GLU A 118 5.52 -0.81 16.22
C GLU A 118 7.03 -0.53 16.13
N TYR A 119 7.43 0.55 15.44
CA TYR A 119 8.83 0.94 15.28
C TYR A 119 9.32 1.90 16.35
N ILE A 120 8.43 2.52 17.13
CA ILE A 120 8.79 3.46 18.18
C ILE A 120 9.74 2.80 19.19
N GLY A 121 10.88 3.46 19.45
CA GLY A 121 11.92 2.96 20.33
C GLY A 121 12.92 1.98 19.69
N ARG A 122 12.67 1.49 18.48
CA ARG A 122 13.62 0.61 17.77
C ARG A 122 14.76 1.41 17.16
N ILE A 123 15.91 0.77 17.02
CA ILE A 123 17.05 1.31 16.27
C ILE A 123 17.06 0.66 14.89
N LEU A 124 16.91 1.48 13.86
CA LEU A 124 16.84 1.04 12.47
C LEU A 124 18.01 1.57 11.64
N PRO A 125 18.54 0.76 10.69
CA PRO A 125 19.42 1.28 9.66
C PRO A 125 18.59 2.11 8.67
N VAL A 126 19.13 3.28 8.31
CA VAL A 126 18.54 4.18 7.33
C VAL A 126 19.59 4.66 6.34
N LEU A 127 19.19 4.95 5.12
CA LEU A 127 19.96 5.72 4.15
C LEU A 127 19.54 7.19 4.29
N VAL A 128 20.50 8.09 4.45
CA VAL A 128 20.26 9.54 4.40
C VAL A 128 20.16 9.94 2.92
N GLU A 129 18.96 10.34 2.47
CA GLU A 129 18.70 10.53 1.03
C GLU A 129 18.82 11.99 0.61
N GLU A 130 18.23 12.90 1.38
CA GLU A 130 18.12 14.31 0.99
C GLU A 130 17.92 15.22 2.20
N GLU A 131 18.07 16.53 1.97
CA GLU A 131 17.68 17.54 2.94
C GLU A 131 16.16 17.65 3.04
N ASN A 132 15.68 17.96 4.25
CA ASN A 132 14.28 18.28 4.52
C ASN A 132 14.13 19.78 4.84
N PRO A 133 13.98 20.65 3.84
CA PRO A 133 13.90 22.10 4.06
C PRO A 133 12.62 22.54 4.77
N ALA A 134 11.62 21.66 4.88
CA ALA A 134 10.36 21.95 5.55
C ALA A 134 10.46 21.83 7.08
N ASP A 135 11.47 21.15 7.61
CA ASP A 135 11.68 20.97 9.06
C ASP A 135 13.12 21.31 9.42
N ALA A 136 13.30 22.45 10.08
CA ALA A 136 14.63 22.93 10.49
C ALA A 136 15.28 22.09 11.61
N VAL A 137 14.49 21.31 12.35
CA VAL A 137 14.97 20.44 13.43
C VAL A 137 15.34 19.07 12.87
N ASN A 138 14.41 18.42 12.17
CA ASN A 138 14.64 17.12 11.54
C ASN A 138 14.94 17.35 10.05
N ASN A 139 16.06 17.98 9.80
CA ASN A 139 16.44 18.57 8.52
C ASN A 139 16.95 17.55 7.47
N LEU A 140 16.94 16.26 7.78
CA LEU A 140 17.32 15.20 6.84
C LEU A 140 16.20 14.19 6.64
N ASN A 141 15.94 13.86 5.40
CA ASN A 141 15.05 12.76 4.99
C ASN A 141 15.88 11.48 4.86
N CYS A 142 15.48 10.47 5.59
CA CYS A 142 16.13 9.16 5.60
C CYS A 142 15.15 8.07 5.21
N ARG A 143 15.66 7.00 4.60
CA ARG A 143 14.86 5.84 4.16
C ARG A 143 15.32 4.57 4.86
N THR A 144 14.39 3.85 5.48
CA THR A 144 14.66 2.52 6.02
C THR A 144 14.73 1.47 4.92
N ASP A 145 15.27 0.28 5.20
CA ASP A 145 15.24 -0.86 4.27
C ASP A 145 13.82 -1.30 3.91
N GLY A 146 12.82 -1.04 4.79
CA GLY A 146 11.39 -1.24 4.52
C GLY A 146 10.73 -0.06 3.81
N TRP A 147 11.51 0.85 3.22
CA TRP A 147 11.05 1.99 2.43
C TRP A 147 10.26 3.06 3.21
N ARG A 148 10.38 3.08 4.55
CA ARG A 148 9.75 4.12 5.39
C ARG A 148 10.59 5.38 5.41
N LEU A 149 9.92 6.52 5.27
CA LEU A 149 10.52 7.83 5.45
C LEU A 149 10.71 8.09 6.96
N VAL A 150 11.86 8.57 7.33
CA VAL A 150 12.23 8.97 8.71
C VAL A 150 12.90 10.33 8.64
N HIS A 151 12.39 11.30 9.39
CA HIS A 151 13.01 12.61 9.52
C HIS A 151 13.94 12.62 10.72
N VAL A 152 15.19 13.04 10.52
CA VAL A 152 16.20 13.08 11.58
C VAL A 152 16.98 14.39 11.57
N PRO A 153 17.46 14.86 12.73
CA PRO A 153 18.42 15.94 12.76
C PRO A 153 19.79 15.46 12.30
N GLY A 154 20.52 16.29 11.58
CA GLY A 154 21.89 15.95 11.18
C GLY A 154 22.56 16.98 10.30
N ASP A 155 23.83 16.74 10.01
CA ASP A 155 24.61 17.56 9.09
C ASP A 155 24.47 17.05 7.65
N VAL A 156 24.43 17.95 6.67
CA VAL A 156 24.30 17.60 5.24
C VAL A 156 25.45 16.72 4.72
N SER A 157 26.58 16.69 5.39
CA SER A 157 27.68 15.78 5.05
C SER A 157 27.32 14.30 5.23
N LEU A 158 26.20 14.00 5.90
CA LEU A 158 25.67 12.64 6.07
C LEU A 158 24.92 12.12 4.83
N LEU A 159 24.62 12.97 3.85
CA LEU A 159 23.94 12.56 2.62
C LEU A 159 24.66 11.39 1.94
N GLY A 160 23.90 10.42 1.47
CA GLY A 160 24.39 9.18 0.85
C GLY A 160 24.94 8.14 1.81
N GLN A 161 24.99 8.43 3.11
CA GLN A 161 25.51 7.50 4.12
C GLN A 161 24.40 6.67 4.76
N ARG A 162 24.77 5.44 5.16
CA ARG A 162 23.90 4.61 6.02
C ARG A 162 24.21 4.89 7.50
N LYS A 163 23.16 5.15 8.26
CA LYS A 163 23.25 5.43 9.69
C LYS A 163 22.26 4.57 10.46
N LYS A 164 22.47 4.39 11.75
CA LYS A 164 21.49 3.79 12.67
C LYS A 164 20.80 4.93 13.43
N VAL A 165 19.47 4.95 13.36
CA VAL A 165 18.65 5.96 14.05
C VAL A 165 17.64 5.29 14.98
N LYS A 166 17.38 5.92 16.10
CA LYS A 166 16.30 5.52 17.02
C LYS A 166 15.02 6.23 16.56
N ILE A 167 13.95 5.44 16.36
CA ILE A 167 12.64 5.91 15.98
C ILE A 167 11.85 6.37 17.20
#